data_42d4b55cbb5a5d9df637b1cfe5e90a83
#
_entry.id   42d4b55cbb5a5d9df637b1cfe5e90a83
#
_cell.length_a   1.000
_cell.length_b   1.000
_cell.length_c   1.000
_cell.angle_alpha   90.00
_cell.angle_beta   90.00
_cell.angle_gamma   90.00
#
_symmetry.space_group_name_H-M   'P 1'
#
loop_
_entity.id
_entity.type
_entity.pdbx_description
1 polymer ?
#
loop_
_entity_poly.entity_id
_entity_poly.type
_entity_poly.pdbx_seq_one_letter_code
_entity_poly.pdbx_strand_id
1 'polypeptide(L)'
;MKHIDFEFNGTTYALSFTAEALFTVYDKFGYTSDILGATKALEPSVEGWKNCCWLAALMASQGELQRRHQGYDPQRMITMEELRTGFMAADSIRLRQAVRDALEQGFQRDVPDSDTDKEVNLVLLEREEAEKKAGAAAIYAFLSSLPAPFGSIWGRKKP
;
A
#
# COMPACT_ATOMS: atom_id res chain seq x y z
N MET A 1 4.04 9.01 12.27
CA MET A 1 3.47 7.67 12.47
C MET A 1 1.99 7.72 12.14
N LYS A 2 1.51 6.82 11.29
CA LYS A 2 0.12 6.83 10.83
C LYS A 2 -0.74 5.99 11.77
N HIS A 3 -1.76 6.59 12.34
CA HIS A 3 -2.78 5.93 13.14
C HIS A 3 -4.13 6.62 12.91
N ILE A 4 -5.20 5.94 13.20
CA ILE A 4 -6.55 6.49 13.20
C ILE A 4 -6.97 6.69 14.64
N ASP A 5 -7.37 7.90 14.99
CA ASP A 5 -7.93 8.21 16.29
C ASP A 5 -9.35 7.68 16.39
N PHE A 6 -9.61 6.91 17.41
CA PHE A 6 -10.90 6.31 17.68
C PHE A 6 -11.34 6.59 19.12
N GLU A 7 -12.46 7.26 19.28
CA GLU A 7 -13.02 7.60 20.59
C GLU A 7 -13.97 6.50 21.07
N PHE A 8 -13.73 6.03 22.28
CA PHE A 8 -14.59 5.07 22.97
C PHE A 8 -14.70 5.42 24.45
N ASN A 9 -15.93 5.60 24.95
CA ASN A 9 -16.22 5.97 26.36
C ASN A 9 -15.42 7.17 26.86
N GLY A 10 -15.28 8.23 26.01
CA GLY A 10 -14.56 9.45 26.35
C GLY A 10 -13.03 9.30 26.35
N THR A 11 -12.51 8.17 25.92
CA THR A 11 -11.07 7.95 25.76
C THR A 11 -10.72 7.77 24.29
N THR A 12 -9.70 8.48 23.82
CA THR A 12 -9.20 8.36 22.43
C THR A 12 -8.12 7.29 22.37
N TYR A 13 -8.28 6.32 21.48
CA TYR A 13 -7.34 5.25 21.19
C TYR A 13 -6.74 5.43 19.81
N ALA A 14 -5.44 5.26 19.68
CA ALA A 14 -4.76 5.24 18.40
C ALA A 14 -4.84 3.84 17.80
N LEU A 15 -5.57 3.67 16.70
CA LEU A 15 -5.62 2.40 15.97
C LEU A 15 -4.47 2.37 14.95
N SER A 16 -3.55 1.42 15.10
CA SER A 16 -2.39 1.28 14.22
C SER A 16 -2.26 -0.15 13.73
N PHE A 17 -2.24 -0.35 12.42
CA PHE A 17 -2.03 -1.66 11.82
C PHE A 17 -0.55 -1.84 11.50
N THR A 18 0.15 -2.57 12.36
CA THR A 18 1.60 -2.82 12.27
C THR A 18 1.89 -4.19 11.63
N ALA A 19 3.16 -4.46 11.33
CA ALA A 19 3.59 -5.80 10.89
C ALA A 19 3.27 -6.89 11.94
N GLU A 20 3.39 -6.57 13.23
CA GLU A 20 3.02 -7.50 14.32
C GLU A 20 1.52 -7.80 14.33
N ALA A 21 0.69 -6.77 14.10
CA ALA A 21 -0.75 -6.99 13.93
C ALA A 21 -1.04 -7.89 12.72
N LEU A 22 -0.35 -7.70 11.61
CA LEU A 22 -0.48 -8.51 10.41
C LEU A 22 -0.13 -9.97 10.69
N PHE A 23 0.98 -10.26 11.36
CA PHE A 23 1.37 -11.62 11.74
C PHE A 23 0.34 -12.26 12.68
N THR A 24 -0.19 -11.51 13.65
CA THR A 24 -1.26 -11.98 14.55
C THR A 24 -2.53 -12.32 13.77
N VAL A 25 -2.85 -11.57 12.72
CA VAL A 25 -3.99 -11.91 11.82
C VAL A 25 -3.70 -13.20 11.06
N TYR A 26 -2.49 -13.37 10.52
CA TYR A 26 -2.10 -14.58 9.79
C TYR A 26 -2.11 -15.82 10.67
N ASP A 27 -1.68 -15.72 11.91
CA ASP A 27 -1.71 -16.83 12.87
C ASP A 27 -3.14 -17.30 13.16
N LYS A 28 -4.10 -16.36 13.18
CA LYS A 28 -5.50 -16.66 13.49
C LYS A 28 -6.32 -17.10 12.28
N PHE A 29 -6.14 -16.45 11.13
CA PHE A 29 -6.99 -16.62 9.94
C PHE A 29 -6.28 -17.29 8.75
N GLY A 30 -4.99 -17.54 8.89
CA GLY A 30 -4.13 -18.03 7.79
C GLY A 30 -3.59 -16.89 6.91
N TYR A 31 -2.58 -17.22 6.11
CA TYR A 31 -1.99 -16.27 5.18
C TYR A 31 -2.99 -15.85 4.09
N THR A 32 -3.18 -14.56 3.91
CA THR A 32 -4.10 -14.00 2.92
C THR A 32 -3.63 -12.63 2.44
N SER A 33 -3.90 -12.31 1.18
CA SER A 33 -3.75 -10.97 0.63
C SER A 33 -4.98 -10.08 0.90
N ASP A 34 -6.13 -10.69 1.20
CA ASP A 34 -7.38 -10.00 1.53
C ASP A 34 -7.73 -10.21 3.02
N ILE A 35 -7.19 -9.35 3.87
CA ILE A 35 -7.43 -9.41 5.32
C ILE A 35 -8.90 -9.17 5.66
N LEU A 36 -9.54 -8.22 5.00
CA LEU A 36 -10.94 -7.89 5.27
C LEU A 36 -11.87 -9.03 4.91
N GLY A 37 -11.64 -9.66 3.75
CA GLY A 37 -12.40 -10.85 3.33
C GLY A 37 -12.14 -12.05 4.24
N ALA A 38 -10.90 -12.34 4.61
CA ALA A 38 -10.55 -13.46 5.46
C ALA A 38 -11.10 -13.32 6.90
N THR A 39 -11.04 -12.11 7.46
CA THR A 39 -11.56 -11.83 8.80
C THR A 39 -13.07 -11.62 8.82
N LYS A 40 -13.68 -11.32 7.68
CA LYS A 40 -15.10 -10.93 7.55
C LYS A 40 -15.51 -9.76 8.45
N ALA A 41 -14.54 -8.97 8.89
CA ALA A 41 -14.75 -7.94 9.93
C ALA A 41 -15.77 -6.85 9.52
N LEU A 42 -15.94 -6.61 8.22
CA LEU A 42 -16.89 -5.64 7.71
C LEU A 42 -18.26 -6.23 7.35
N GLU A 43 -18.41 -7.56 7.41
CA GLU A 43 -19.70 -8.19 7.11
C GLU A 43 -20.73 -7.87 8.18
N PRO A 44 -22.02 -7.67 7.81
CA PRO A 44 -23.11 -7.42 8.75
C PRO A 44 -23.59 -8.73 9.41
N SER A 45 -22.66 -9.45 10.06
CA SER A 45 -22.90 -10.72 10.75
C SER A 45 -22.40 -10.66 12.17
N VAL A 46 -22.85 -11.58 13.02
CA VAL A 46 -22.39 -11.71 14.42
C VAL A 46 -20.90 -12.04 14.45
N GLU A 47 -20.43 -12.91 13.56
CA GLU A 47 -19.02 -13.28 13.45
C GLU A 47 -18.19 -12.07 12.97
N GLY A 48 -18.65 -11.37 11.93
CA GLY A 48 -18.02 -10.15 11.45
C GLY A 48 -17.90 -9.10 12.53
N TRP A 49 -18.94 -8.92 13.35
CA TRP A 49 -18.88 -8.01 14.50
C TRP A 49 -17.82 -8.41 15.53
N LYS A 50 -17.77 -9.69 15.90
CA LYS A 50 -16.75 -10.20 16.82
C LYS A 50 -15.33 -9.99 16.28
N ASN A 51 -15.13 -10.27 15.01
CA ASN A 51 -13.83 -10.09 14.36
C ASN A 51 -13.45 -8.62 14.21
N CYS A 52 -14.42 -7.72 13.94
CA CYS A 52 -14.21 -6.28 13.93
C CYS A 52 -13.75 -5.77 15.30
N CYS A 53 -14.43 -6.16 16.40
CA CYS A 53 -14.00 -5.79 17.75
C CYS A 53 -12.62 -6.37 18.10
N TRP A 54 -12.32 -7.58 17.67
CA TRP A 54 -11.01 -8.19 17.87
C TRP A 54 -9.90 -7.44 17.14
N LEU A 55 -10.11 -7.09 15.86
CA LEU A 55 -9.16 -6.29 15.08
C LEU A 55 -8.96 -4.90 15.70
N ALA A 56 -10.04 -4.23 16.09
CA ALA A 56 -9.94 -2.92 16.72
C ALA A 56 -9.13 -2.97 18.03
N ALA A 57 -9.36 -3.98 18.88
CA ALA A 57 -8.59 -4.17 20.11
C ALA A 57 -7.11 -4.47 19.82
N LEU A 58 -6.81 -5.27 18.80
CA LEU A 58 -5.45 -5.55 18.35
C LEU A 58 -4.76 -4.27 17.88
N MET A 59 -5.40 -3.50 16.99
CA MET A 59 -4.85 -2.24 16.47
C MET A 59 -4.66 -1.19 17.55
N ALA A 60 -5.59 -1.09 18.53
CA ALA A 60 -5.46 -0.18 19.66
C ALA A 60 -4.28 -0.56 20.56
N SER A 61 -4.05 -1.87 20.76
CA SER A 61 -2.88 -2.35 21.51
C SER A 61 -1.58 -2.00 20.81
N GLN A 62 -1.52 -2.13 19.48
CA GLN A 62 -0.35 -1.75 18.70
C GLN A 62 -0.11 -0.23 18.74
N GLY A 63 -1.16 0.56 18.59
CA GLY A 63 -1.08 2.03 18.70
C GLY A 63 -0.55 2.47 20.07
N GLU A 64 -1.02 1.82 21.15
CA GLU A 64 -0.55 2.12 22.50
C GLU A 64 0.92 1.70 22.69
N LEU A 65 1.35 0.55 22.20
CA LEU A 65 2.76 0.15 22.24
C LEU A 65 3.63 1.16 21.49
N GLN A 66 3.18 1.65 20.36
CA GLN A 66 3.89 2.67 19.59
C GLN A 66 3.98 4.00 20.36
N ARG A 67 2.90 4.44 21.02
CA ARG A 67 2.90 5.64 21.87
C ARG A 67 3.93 5.51 23.01
N ARG A 68 3.99 4.35 23.68
CA ARG A 68 4.99 4.09 24.73
C ARG A 68 6.40 4.15 24.20
N HIS A 69 6.67 3.61 23.03
CA HIS A 69 8.00 3.72 22.38
C HIS A 69 8.39 5.15 22.06
N GLN A 70 7.42 6.05 21.86
CA GLN A 70 7.64 7.48 21.68
C GLN A 70 7.78 8.27 22.98
N GLY A 71 7.67 7.60 24.14
CA GLY A 71 7.84 8.22 25.45
C GLY A 71 6.56 8.85 26.02
N TYR A 72 5.39 8.55 25.45
CA TYR A 72 4.11 8.97 26.05
C TYR A 72 3.75 8.09 27.25
N ASP A 73 3.04 8.70 28.20
CA ASP A 73 2.55 7.97 29.35
C ASP A 73 1.66 6.79 28.96
N PRO A 74 1.79 5.65 29.66
CA PRO A 74 0.99 4.47 29.38
C PRO A 74 -0.50 4.72 29.54
N GLN A 75 -1.27 4.37 28.52
CA GLN A 75 -2.73 4.39 28.53
C GLN A 75 -3.25 2.95 28.69
N ARG A 76 -4.46 2.81 29.25
CA ARG A 76 -5.12 1.52 29.37
C ARG A 76 -5.43 0.97 27.98
N MET A 77 -5.05 -0.27 27.75
CA MET A 77 -5.42 -0.99 26.53
C MET A 77 -6.89 -1.39 26.58
N ILE A 78 -7.60 -1.18 25.49
CA ILE A 78 -8.99 -1.62 25.34
C ILE A 78 -9.05 -3.09 24.98
N THR A 79 -10.01 -3.80 25.50
CA THR A 79 -10.22 -5.23 25.21
C THR A 79 -11.35 -5.43 24.21
N MET A 80 -11.33 -6.58 23.51
CA MET A 80 -12.42 -6.98 22.61
C MET A 80 -13.76 -7.06 23.38
N GLU A 81 -13.74 -7.52 24.63
CA GLU A 81 -14.95 -7.66 25.44
C GLU A 81 -15.56 -6.30 25.79
N GLU A 82 -14.74 -5.33 26.16
CA GLU A 82 -15.17 -3.96 26.42
C GLU A 82 -15.82 -3.33 25.18
N LEU A 83 -15.21 -3.53 24.00
CA LEU A 83 -15.80 -3.06 22.74
C LEU A 83 -17.15 -3.74 22.46
N ARG A 84 -17.26 -5.04 22.68
CA ARG A 84 -18.50 -5.78 22.42
C ARG A 84 -19.65 -5.39 23.35
N THR A 85 -19.34 -5.06 24.60
CA THR A 85 -20.35 -4.73 25.61
C THR A 85 -20.66 -3.25 25.70
N GLY A 86 -19.68 -2.40 25.38
CA GLY A 86 -19.81 -0.96 25.50
C GLY A 86 -20.36 -0.23 24.27
N PHE A 87 -20.41 -0.90 23.11
CA PHE A 87 -20.96 -0.31 21.90
C PHE A 87 -22.47 -0.49 21.78
N MET A 88 -23.15 0.59 21.39
CA MET A 88 -24.50 0.53 20.87
C MET A 88 -24.49 0.07 19.40
N ALA A 89 -25.59 -0.51 18.93
CA ALA A 89 -25.69 -0.99 17.55
C ALA A 89 -25.38 0.10 16.51
N ALA A 90 -25.72 1.37 16.80
CA ALA A 90 -25.42 2.51 15.95
C ALA A 90 -23.91 2.79 15.80
N ASP A 91 -23.12 2.48 16.83
CA ASP A 91 -21.67 2.73 16.83
C ASP A 91 -20.89 1.70 16.00
N SER A 92 -21.54 0.61 15.64
CA SER A 92 -20.92 -0.46 14.85
C SER A 92 -20.39 0.01 13.50
N ILE A 93 -21.04 0.99 12.88
CA ILE A 93 -20.63 1.58 11.60
C ILE A 93 -19.33 2.37 11.79
N ARG A 94 -19.25 3.17 12.86
CA ARG A 94 -18.05 3.97 13.18
C ARG A 94 -16.84 3.08 13.44
N LEU A 95 -17.01 1.98 14.20
CA LEU A 95 -15.92 1.05 14.47
C LEU A 95 -15.43 0.37 13.19
N ARG A 96 -16.35 -0.12 12.34
CA ARG A 96 -15.99 -0.76 11.06
C ARG A 96 -15.24 0.21 10.14
N GLN A 97 -15.66 1.47 10.11
CA GLN A 97 -14.97 2.48 9.31
C GLN A 97 -13.56 2.72 9.87
N ALA A 98 -13.41 2.91 11.18
CA ALA A 98 -12.11 3.13 11.81
C ALA A 98 -11.14 1.94 11.59
N VAL A 99 -11.65 0.71 11.66
CA VAL A 99 -10.87 -0.51 11.37
C VAL A 99 -10.43 -0.56 9.91
N ARG A 100 -11.32 -0.21 8.96
CA ARG A 100 -10.98 -0.14 7.55
C ARG A 100 -9.88 0.88 7.31
N ASP A 101 -10.08 2.10 7.80
CA ASP A 101 -9.15 3.22 7.58
C ASP A 101 -7.78 2.92 8.20
N ALA A 102 -7.74 2.27 9.37
CA ALA A 102 -6.49 1.86 10.01
C ALA A 102 -5.75 0.76 9.22
N LEU A 103 -6.49 -0.19 8.62
CA LEU A 103 -5.92 -1.19 7.71
C LEU A 103 -5.34 -0.53 6.46
N GLU A 104 -6.11 0.33 5.80
CA GLU A 104 -5.66 1.04 4.59
C GLU A 104 -4.40 1.86 4.87
N GLN A 105 -4.36 2.59 6.00
CA GLN A 105 -3.17 3.32 6.42
C GLN A 105 -1.96 2.42 6.69
N GLY A 106 -2.18 1.26 7.30
CA GLY A 106 -1.09 0.34 7.62
C GLY A 106 -0.38 -0.22 6.39
N PHE A 107 -1.10 -0.30 5.25
CA PHE A 107 -0.52 -0.71 3.96
C PHE A 107 0.03 0.45 3.13
N GLN A 108 -0.30 1.70 3.48
CA GLN A 108 0.28 2.85 2.80
C GLN A 108 1.72 3.07 3.26
N ARG A 109 2.67 2.88 2.35
CA ARG A 109 4.06 3.26 2.60
C ARG A 109 4.17 4.77 2.62
N ASP A 110 4.76 5.33 3.68
CA ASP A 110 5.34 6.67 3.61
C ASP A 110 6.58 6.57 2.72
N VAL A 111 6.39 6.75 1.44
CA VAL A 111 7.50 7.05 0.55
C VAL A 111 7.82 8.51 0.83
N PRO A 112 8.96 8.84 1.46
CA PRO A 112 9.39 10.24 1.52
C PRO A 112 9.48 10.72 0.07
N ASP A 113 8.93 11.90 -0.20
CA ASP A 113 8.91 12.59 -1.52
C ASP A 113 10.32 12.94 -2.03
N SER A 114 11.36 12.26 -1.57
CA SER A 114 12.74 12.54 -1.89
C SER A 114 13.45 11.33 -2.47
N ASP A 115 13.96 11.50 -3.64
CA ASP A 115 15.01 10.74 -4.32
C ASP A 115 14.72 9.31 -4.82
N THR A 116 13.81 8.53 -4.23
CA THR A 116 13.47 7.21 -4.78
C THR A 116 12.71 7.29 -6.10
N ASP A 117 11.87 8.30 -6.27
CA ASP A 117 11.23 8.54 -7.56
C ASP A 117 12.24 8.96 -8.64
N LYS A 118 13.34 9.62 -8.23
CA LYS A 118 14.41 9.97 -9.17
C LYS A 118 15.24 8.75 -9.56
N GLU A 119 15.53 7.84 -8.61
CA GLU A 119 16.26 6.60 -8.92
C GLU A 119 15.43 5.63 -9.77
N VAL A 120 14.14 5.48 -9.47
CA VAL A 120 13.23 4.67 -10.30
C VAL A 120 13.04 5.29 -11.67
N ASN A 121 12.92 6.62 -11.75
CA ASN A 121 12.85 7.34 -13.03
C ASN A 121 14.17 7.29 -13.80
N LEU A 122 15.32 7.31 -13.12
CA LEU A 122 16.63 7.16 -13.77
C LEU A 122 16.77 5.77 -14.41
N VAL A 123 16.39 4.71 -13.71
CA VAL A 123 16.43 3.34 -14.26
C VAL A 123 15.47 3.20 -15.45
N LEU A 124 14.27 3.79 -15.37
CA LEU A 124 13.32 3.80 -16.48
C LEU A 124 13.84 4.63 -17.65
N LEU A 125 14.45 5.80 -17.39
CA LEU A 125 15.06 6.66 -18.41
C LEU A 125 16.25 5.98 -19.08
N GLU A 126 17.13 5.33 -18.33
CA GLU A 126 18.25 4.56 -18.88
C GLU A 126 17.75 3.40 -19.76
N ARG A 127 16.67 2.74 -19.38
CA ARG A 127 16.05 1.67 -20.16
C ARG A 127 15.43 2.21 -21.44
N GLU A 128 14.69 3.32 -21.38
CA GLU A 128 14.13 3.97 -22.56
C GLU A 128 15.21 4.50 -23.51
N GLU A 129 16.31 5.05 -22.97
CA GLU A 129 17.46 5.48 -23.79
C GLU A 129 18.18 4.29 -24.43
N ALA A 130 18.32 3.19 -23.72
CA ALA A 130 18.90 1.98 -24.28
C ALA A 130 18.02 1.39 -25.39
N GLU A 131 16.70 1.38 -25.23
CA GLU A 131 15.76 0.96 -26.27
C GLU A 131 15.76 1.89 -27.48
N LYS A 132 15.83 3.21 -27.26
CA LYS A 132 15.96 4.19 -28.35
C LYS A 132 17.27 4.03 -29.10
N LYS A 133 18.40 3.78 -28.42
CA LYS A 133 19.71 3.52 -29.03
C LYS A 133 19.71 2.21 -29.83
N ALA A 134 19.11 1.16 -29.30
CA ALA A 134 18.96 -0.12 -30.00
C ALA A 134 18.08 0.01 -31.26
N GLY A 135 16.97 0.74 -31.15
CA GLY A 135 16.09 1.04 -32.30
C GLY A 135 16.79 1.84 -33.37
N ALA A 136 17.56 2.89 -33.01
CA ALA A 136 18.33 3.68 -33.95
C ALA A 136 19.43 2.86 -34.66
N ALA A 137 20.14 2.00 -33.90
CA ALA A 137 21.13 1.10 -34.46
C ALA A 137 20.54 0.11 -35.47
N ALA A 138 19.35 -0.44 -35.16
CA ALA A 138 18.65 -1.32 -36.08
C ALA A 138 18.20 -0.62 -37.38
N ILE A 139 17.75 0.63 -37.29
CA ILE A 139 17.38 1.43 -38.45
C ILE A 139 18.63 1.75 -39.31
N TYR A 140 19.75 2.09 -38.67
CA TYR A 140 21.01 2.34 -39.40
C TYR A 140 21.51 1.07 -40.09
N ALA A 141 21.45 -0.09 -39.42
CA ALA A 141 21.82 -1.37 -39.99
C ALA A 141 20.94 -1.74 -41.20
N PHE A 142 19.64 -1.46 -41.11
CA PHE A 142 18.69 -1.68 -42.19
C PHE A 142 18.96 -0.76 -43.39
N LEU A 143 19.17 0.53 -43.13
CA LEU A 143 19.49 1.52 -44.19
C LEU A 143 20.82 1.24 -44.88
N SER A 144 21.82 0.74 -44.14
CA SER A 144 23.12 0.38 -44.73
C SER A 144 23.09 -0.94 -45.47
N SER A 145 22.10 -1.78 -45.28
CA SER A 145 21.91 -3.06 -46.01
C SER A 145 21.14 -2.87 -47.32
N LEU A 146 20.54 -1.70 -47.59
CA LEU A 146 19.86 -1.43 -48.84
C LEU A 146 20.89 -1.25 -49.95
N PRO A 147 20.75 -1.93 -51.10
CA PRO A 147 21.63 -1.72 -52.27
C PRO A 147 21.53 -0.28 -52.76
N ALA A 148 22.67 0.31 -53.04
CA ALA A 148 22.75 1.69 -53.52
C ALA A 148 21.79 1.91 -54.73
N PRO A 149 21.00 2.97 -54.72
CA PRO A 149 20.15 3.26 -55.86
C PRO A 149 21.03 3.46 -57.12
N PHE A 150 20.65 2.78 -58.17
CA PHE A 150 21.30 2.76 -59.46
C PHE A 150 21.91 4.08 -59.83
N GLY A 151 23.24 4.06 -60.06
CA GLY A 151 24.01 5.21 -60.46
C GLY A 151 23.54 5.76 -61.82
N SER A 152 23.44 7.05 -61.81
CA SER A 152 23.45 8.01 -62.91
C SER A 152 23.60 7.47 -64.33
N ILE A 153 22.49 7.38 -65.03
CA ILE A 153 22.46 7.46 -66.49
C ILE A 153 22.35 8.95 -66.88
N TRP A 154 23.48 9.64 -66.89
CA TRP A 154 23.56 10.88 -67.63
C TRP A 154 24.79 10.82 -68.52
N GLY A 155 24.55 10.30 -69.71
CA GLY A 155 25.47 10.37 -70.81
C GLY A 155 25.64 11.83 -71.28
N ARG A 156 26.82 12.35 -71.11
CA ARG A 156 27.23 13.57 -71.79
C ARG A 156 27.30 13.33 -73.31
N LYS A 157 26.45 13.99 -74.06
CA LYS A 157 26.77 14.33 -75.48
C LYS A 157 27.54 15.64 -75.47
N LYS A 158 28.70 15.63 -76.13
CA LYS A 158 29.40 16.82 -76.64
C LYS A 158 29.39 16.79 -78.16
N PRO A 159 29.51 17.98 -78.72
CA PRO A 159 29.20 18.29 -80.15
C PRO A 159 30.14 17.67 -81.14
#